data_a0518b25d02f51ba014c07615b078b28
#
_entry.id   a0518b25d02f51ba014c07615b078b28
#
_cell.length_a   1.000
_cell.length_b   1.000
_cell.length_c   1.000
_cell.angle_alpha   90.00
_cell.angle_beta   90.00
_cell.angle_gamma   90.00
#
_symmetry.space_group_name_H-M   'P 1'
#
loop_
_entity.id
_entity.type
_entity.pdbx_description
1 polymer ?
#
loop_
_entity_poly.entity_id
_entity_poly.type
_entity_poly.pdbx_seq_one_letter_code
_entity_poly.pdbx_strand_id
1 'polypeptide(L)'
;GTMVYSTCTFAPEENEGTILAFLKSHDDFYLEERECPKGLMAAVPQWAFFGADKEDDSERDLAGENGIEKYHLERAFRIMPHKTEGEGHFMAVLRRKEDGMGFSGKRSLPAYMDLKKEKDVLKELHRFLEETLTEPEVLKKRKEYLRFGDQLYLLPPQMVSLKGLKVLRPGLHIGTIKKNR
;
A
#
# COMPACT_ATOMS: atom_id res chain seq x y z
N GLY A 1 10.23 5.23 0.68
CA GLY A 1 9.11 4.28 0.50
C GLY A 1 7.85 4.96 -0.03
N THR A 2 6.88 4.17 -0.45
CA THR A 2 5.59 4.67 -0.94
C THR A 2 4.48 4.09 -0.10
N MET A 3 3.51 4.91 0.28
CA MET A 3 2.29 4.51 0.97
C MET A 3 1.09 4.98 0.16
N VAL A 4 0.07 4.12 0.04
CA VAL A 4 -1.22 4.50 -0.56
C VAL A 4 -2.26 4.45 0.54
N TYR A 5 -2.95 5.57 0.73
CA TYR A 5 -4.12 5.68 1.60
C TYR A 5 -5.36 5.74 0.74
N SER A 6 -6.38 4.97 1.08
CA SER A 6 -7.66 5.01 0.36
C SER A 6 -8.82 4.74 1.28
N THR A 7 -9.97 5.36 0.98
CA THR A 7 -11.25 5.17 1.68
C THR A 7 -12.37 5.02 0.67
N CYS A 8 -13.50 4.47 1.11
CA CYS A 8 -14.76 4.45 0.35
C CYS A 8 -15.79 5.46 0.90
N THR A 9 -15.38 6.38 1.76
CA THR A 9 -16.24 7.43 2.31
C THR A 9 -16.13 8.74 1.52
N PHE A 10 -17.15 9.57 1.58
CA PHE A 10 -17.13 10.94 1.07
C PHE A 10 -16.76 11.96 2.15
N ALA A 11 -16.68 11.55 3.42
CA ALA A 11 -16.42 12.40 4.56
C ALA A 11 -15.04 13.09 4.45
N PRO A 12 -14.97 14.40 4.39
CA PRO A 12 -13.70 15.13 4.25
C PRO A 12 -12.76 14.92 5.43
N GLU A 13 -13.27 14.78 6.63
CA GLU A 13 -12.52 14.52 7.85
C GLU A 13 -11.77 13.18 7.81
N GLU A 14 -12.34 12.18 7.14
CA GLU A 14 -11.70 10.87 6.93
C GLU A 14 -10.74 10.88 5.73
N ASN A 15 -10.84 11.84 4.87
CA ASN A 15 -10.10 11.98 3.62
C ASN A 15 -9.00 13.05 3.75
N GLU A 16 -9.28 14.28 3.30
CA GLU A 16 -8.33 15.39 3.34
C GLU A 16 -7.88 15.71 4.77
N GLY A 17 -8.79 15.62 5.76
CA GLY A 17 -8.48 15.84 7.18
C GLY A 17 -7.47 14.83 7.71
N THR A 18 -7.65 13.54 7.42
CA THR A 18 -6.72 12.48 7.82
C THR A 18 -5.35 12.66 7.16
N ILE A 19 -5.30 12.99 5.87
CA ILE A 19 -4.04 13.24 5.16
C ILE A 19 -3.33 14.46 5.73
N LEU A 20 -4.05 15.54 6.00
CA LEU A 20 -3.47 16.74 6.62
C LEU A 20 -2.88 16.43 8.00
N ALA A 21 -3.63 15.74 8.86
CA ALA A 21 -3.17 15.35 10.19
C ALA A 21 -1.91 14.46 10.13
N PHE A 22 -1.87 13.52 9.18
CA PHE A 22 -0.70 12.69 8.95
C PHE A 22 0.52 13.52 8.52
N LEU A 23 0.37 14.40 7.53
CA LEU A 23 1.47 15.23 7.03
C LEU A 23 1.96 16.27 8.03
N LYS A 24 1.08 16.74 8.94
CA LYS A 24 1.47 17.60 10.07
C LYS A 24 2.39 16.88 11.06
N SER A 25 2.16 15.59 11.29
CA SER A 25 2.91 14.78 12.25
C SER A 25 4.11 14.04 11.66
N HIS A 26 4.24 14.02 10.32
CA HIS A 26 5.28 13.30 9.60
C HIS A 26 5.88 14.17 8.50
N ASP A 27 6.79 15.04 8.87
CA ASP A 27 7.47 15.99 7.96
C ASP A 27 8.39 15.31 6.93
N ASP A 28 8.70 14.04 7.16
CA ASP A 28 9.45 13.17 6.26
C ASP A 28 8.57 12.57 5.12
N PHE A 29 7.27 12.86 5.11
CA PHE A 29 6.36 12.45 4.03
C PHE A 29 5.84 13.64 3.22
N TYR A 30 5.43 13.36 1.99
CA TYR A 30 4.77 14.31 1.10
C TYR A 30 3.81 13.57 0.14
N LEU A 31 2.83 14.28 -0.42
CA LEU A 31 1.97 13.76 -1.47
C LEU A 31 2.71 13.76 -2.81
N GLU A 32 2.75 12.59 -3.44
CA GLU A 32 3.38 12.43 -4.75
C GLU A 32 2.59 13.21 -5.80
N GLU A 33 3.32 14.01 -6.60
CA GLU A 33 2.71 14.71 -7.72
C GLU A 33 2.34 13.72 -8.82
N ARG A 34 1.07 13.72 -9.19
CA ARG A 34 0.52 12.89 -10.25
C ARG A 34 -0.52 13.67 -11.03
N GLU A 35 -0.57 13.45 -12.33
CA GLU A 35 -1.67 13.94 -13.14
C GLU A 35 -2.98 13.30 -12.68
N CYS A 36 -4.03 14.12 -12.52
CA CYS A 36 -5.35 13.62 -12.15
C CYS A 36 -5.94 12.83 -13.32
N PRO A 37 -6.23 11.52 -13.15
CA PRO A 37 -6.78 10.73 -14.24
C PRO A 37 -8.14 11.25 -14.70
N LYS A 38 -8.40 11.08 -16.00
CA LYS A 38 -9.70 11.47 -16.58
C LYS A 38 -10.86 10.78 -15.84
N GLY A 39 -11.87 11.53 -15.48
CA GLY A 39 -13.04 11.04 -14.74
C GLY A 39 -12.89 11.12 -13.22
N LEU A 40 -11.71 11.37 -12.70
CA LEU A 40 -11.47 11.64 -11.29
C LEU A 40 -11.50 13.16 -11.02
N MET A 41 -11.52 13.51 -9.75
CA MET A 41 -11.45 14.88 -9.26
C MET A 41 -10.24 15.00 -8.32
N ALA A 42 -9.49 16.07 -8.44
CA ALA A 42 -8.49 16.41 -7.42
C ALA A 42 -9.19 16.64 -6.07
N ALA A 43 -8.53 16.27 -4.99
CA ALA A 43 -9.02 16.58 -3.66
C ALA A 43 -9.07 18.10 -3.44
N VAL A 44 -9.93 18.53 -2.54
CA VAL A 44 -10.16 19.95 -2.23
C VAL A 44 -9.51 20.28 -0.89
N PRO A 45 -8.37 20.99 -0.86
CA PRO A 45 -7.63 21.25 0.37
C PRO A 45 -8.46 21.81 1.50
N GLN A 46 -9.37 22.76 1.18
CA GLN A 46 -10.23 23.42 2.17
C GLN A 46 -11.19 22.47 2.90
N TRP A 47 -11.46 21.31 2.29
CA TRP A 47 -12.32 20.30 2.92
C TRP A 47 -11.65 19.62 4.11
N ALA A 48 -10.33 19.71 4.26
CA ALA A 48 -9.63 19.20 5.42
C ALA A 48 -10.10 19.82 6.76
N PHE A 49 -10.74 20.99 6.71
CA PHE A 49 -11.28 21.69 7.88
C PHE A 49 -12.79 21.52 8.05
N PHE A 50 -13.41 20.65 7.26
CA PHE A 50 -14.84 20.40 7.37
C PHE A 50 -15.12 19.64 8.69
N GLY A 51 -15.98 20.19 9.53
CA GLY A 51 -16.31 19.61 10.83
C GLY A 51 -15.34 19.91 11.97
N ALA A 52 -14.23 20.60 11.70
CA ALA A 52 -13.34 21.07 12.76
C ALA A 52 -14.07 22.16 13.59
N ASP A 53 -13.98 22.01 14.93
CA ASP A 53 -14.51 23.02 15.85
C ASP A 53 -13.76 24.33 15.63
N LYS A 54 -14.51 25.42 15.36
CA LYS A 54 -13.96 26.75 15.02
C LYS A 54 -13.18 27.42 16.18
N GLU A 55 -12.99 26.73 17.29
CA GLU A 55 -12.34 27.23 18.50
C GLU A 55 -10.84 26.88 18.60
N ASP A 56 -10.31 26.04 17.71
CA ASP A 56 -8.87 25.72 17.72
C ASP A 56 -8.10 26.76 16.90
N ASP A 57 -7.42 27.68 17.61
CA ASP A 57 -6.58 28.73 17.01
C ASP A 57 -5.44 28.15 16.13
N SER A 58 -5.01 26.93 16.37
CA SER A 58 -3.98 26.26 15.56
C SER A 58 -4.48 25.91 14.15
N GLU A 59 -5.78 25.74 13.97
CA GLU A 59 -6.41 25.50 12.66
C GLU A 59 -6.69 26.80 11.90
N ARG A 60 -6.91 27.91 12.62
CA ARG A 60 -7.08 29.24 12.00
C ARG A 60 -5.82 29.74 11.29
N ASP A 61 -4.63 29.47 11.85
CA ASP A 61 -3.36 29.82 11.22
C ASP A 61 -3.09 29.02 9.94
N LEU A 62 -3.70 27.85 9.80
CA LEU A 62 -3.61 27.01 8.60
C LEU A 62 -4.71 27.29 7.57
N ALA A 63 -5.82 27.89 8.00
CA ALA A 63 -6.87 28.36 7.11
C ALA A 63 -6.47 29.64 6.34
N GLY A 64 -5.37 30.31 6.72
CA GLY A 64 -4.72 31.34 5.91
C GLY A 64 -4.15 30.74 4.63
N GLU A 65 -4.27 31.47 3.51
CA GLU A 65 -3.94 31.01 2.15
C GLU A 65 -2.56 30.32 2.00
N ASN A 66 -1.60 30.58 2.89
CA ASN A 66 -0.24 30.01 2.81
C ASN A 66 -0.01 28.76 3.71
N GLY A 67 -0.93 28.43 4.61
CA GLY A 67 -0.71 27.38 5.61
C GLY A 67 -0.95 25.97 5.11
N ILE A 68 -2.02 25.76 4.35
CA ILE A 68 -2.43 24.44 3.84
C ILE A 68 -1.76 24.08 2.52
N GLU A 69 -1.43 25.07 1.70
CA GLU A 69 -0.85 24.88 0.37
C GLU A 69 0.44 24.08 0.38
N LYS A 70 1.25 24.21 1.44
CA LYS A 70 2.51 23.46 1.59
C LYS A 70 2.33 21.95 1.65
N TYR A 71 1.13 21.46 1.96
CA TYR A 71 0.85 20.02 2.05
C TYR A 71 0.36 19.43 0.73
N HIS A 72 0.01 20.26 -0.26
CA HIS A 72 -0.40 19.85 -1.60
C HIS A 72 -1.53 18.82 -1.61
N LEU A 73 -2.55 19.02 -0.78
CA LEU A 73 -3.68 18.06 -0.65
C LEU A 73 -4.42 17.85 -1.98
N GLU A 74 -4.37 18.79 -2.90
CA GLU A 74 -4.92 18.70 -4.26
C GLU A 74 -4.29 17.57 -5.08
N ARG A 75 -3.16 16.99 -4.65
CA ARG A 75 -2.51 15.83 -5.29
C ARG A 75 -3.17 14.49 -4.94
N ALA A 76 -4.10 14.48 -3.99
CA ALA A 76 -4.97 13.33 -3.76
C ALA A 76 -6.15 13.36 -4.75
N PHE A 77 -6.83 12.22 -4.90
CA PHE A 77 -7.90 12.05 -5.88
C PHE A 77 -9.19 11.60 -5.22
N ARG A 78 -10.31 12.06 -5.79
CA ARG A 78 -11.65 11.59 -5.46
C ARG A 78 -12.30 10.95 -6.68
N ILE A 79 -12.89 9.78 -6.48
CA ILE A 79 -13.79 9.14 -7.43
C ILE A 79 -15.21 9.52 -7.01
N MET A 80 -15.91 10.24 -7.87
CA MET A 80 -17.25 10.72 -7.58
C MET A 80 -18.25 10.05 -8.56
N PRO A 81 -19.33 9.43 -8.05
CA PRO A 81 -20.28 8.66 -8.89
C PRO A 81 -20.94 9.47 -10.02
N HIS A 82 -21.03 10.79 -9.87
CA HIS A 82 -21.57 11.66 -10.92
C HIS A 82 -20.58 11.98 -12.05
N LYS A 83 -19.30 11.59 -11.89
CA LYS A 83 -18.22 11.85 -12.87
C LYS A 83 -17.71 10.58 -13.54
N THR A 84 -17.85 9.45 -12.88
CA THR A 84 -17.41 8.16 -13.39
C THR A 84 -18.30 7.05 -12.87
N GLU A 85 -18.44 5.97 -13.62
CA GLU A 85 -19.18 4.79 -13.17
C GLU A 85 -18.46 4.12 -12.01
N GLY A 86 -19.19 3.74 -10.97
CA GLY A 86 -18.68 3.03 -9.80
C GLY A 86 -19.04 3.71 -8.48
N GLU A 87 -18.50 3.13 -7.41
CA GLU A 87 -18.65 3.68 -6.05
C GLU A 87 -17.68 4.84 -5.82
N GLY A 88 -17.99 5.67 -4.82
CA GLY A 88 -17.09 6.75 -4.41
C GLY A 88 -15.84 6.23 -3.72
N HIS A 89 -14.70 6.84 -3.99
CA HIS A 89 -13.43 6.56 -3.32
C HIS A 89 -12.59 7.82 -3.17
N PHE A 90 -11.71 7.78 -2.17
CA PHE A 90 -10.62 8.73 -2.02
C PHE A 90 -9.29 7.98 -2.09
N MET A 91 -8.28 8.57 -2.71
CA MET A 91 -6.94 8.00 -2.82
C MET A 91 -5.87 9.08 -2.67
N ALA A 92 -4.87 8.78 -1.86
CA ALA A 92 -3.68 9.60 -1.69
C ALA A 92 -2.42 8.74 -1.80
N VAL A 93 -1.47 9.15 -2.61
CA VAL A 93 -0.17 8.49 -2.74
C VAL A 93 0.87 9.33 -2.03
N LEU A 94 1.41 8.78 -0.94
CA LEU A 94 2.41 9.45 -0.13
C LEU A 94 3.79 8.84 -0.37
N ARG A 95 4.79 9.70 -0.43
CA ARG A 95 6.19 9.32 -0.51
C ARG A 95 6.93 9.76 0.74
N ARG A 96 7.80 8.89 1.23
CA ARG A 96 8.78 9.26 2.24
C ARG A 96 9.98 9.91 1.55
N LYS A 97 10.39 11.07 2.03
CA LYS A 97 11.64 11.71 1.61
C LYS A 97 12.79 10.73 1.80
N GLU A 98 13.72 10.70 0.86
CA GLU A 98 14.90 9.88 0.98
C GLU A 98 15.87 10.57 1.97
N ASP A 99 16.04 9.94 3.13
CA ASP A 99 16.97 10.37 4.17
C ASP A 99 18.41 9.90 3.93
N GLY A 100 18.71 9.38 2.75
CA GLY A 100 20.01 8.82 2.39
C GLY A 100 20.34 7.50 3.11
N MET A 101 19.55 7.12 4.09
CA MET A 101 19.63 5.81 4.75
C MET A 101 18.73 4.82 4.02
N GLY A 102 19.19 4.29 2.89
CA GLY A 102 18.57 3.13 2.29
C GLY A 102 18.41 2.04 3.34
N PHE A 103 17.27 1.32 3.32
CA PHE A 103 17.03 0.21 4.23
C PHE A 103 18.15 -0.83 4.09
N SER A 104 19.17 -0.76 4.96
CA SER A 104 20.33 -1.67 4.98
C SER A 104 20.08 -2.95 5.78
N GLY A 105 18.85 -3.16 6.25
CA GLY A 105 18.49 -4.35 7.01
C GLY A 105 18.67 -5.62 6.18
N LYS A 106 19.49 -6.56 6.64
CA LYS A 106 19.55 -7.91 6.08
C LYS A 106 18.15 -8.50 6.12
N ARG A 107 17.62 -8.82 4.93
CA ARG A 107 16.35 -9.53 4.80
C ARG A 107 16.52 -10.94 5.37
N SER A 108 16.08 -11.20 6.58
CA SER A 108 15.97 -12.54 7.09
C SER A 108 14.52 -13.01 6.91
N LEU A 109 14.29 -13.82 5.88
CA LEU A 109 13.09 -14.64 5.85
C LEU A 109 13.14 -15.55 7.10
N PRO A 110 12.01 -15.77 7.77
CA PRO A 110 11.95 -16.72 8.87
C PRO A 110 12.47 -18.09 8.40
N ALA A 111 13.33 -18.73 9.20
CA ALA A 111 14.04 -19.96 8.82
C ALA A 111 13.13 -21.16 8.49
N TYR A 112 11.87 -21.15 8.95
CA TYR A 112 10.86 -22.20 8.68
C TYR A 112 10.21 -22.07 7.30
N MET A 113 10.67 -21.16 6.47
CA MET A 113 9.99 -20.72 5.27
C MET A 113 10.85 -20.84 4.00
N ASP A 114 11.97 -21.55 4.05
CA ASP A 114 12.86 -21.67 2.90
C ASP A 114 12.47 -22.89 2.05
N LEU A 115 11.69 -22.67 1.00
CA LEU A 115 11.34 -23.71 0.00
C LEU A 115 12.55 -24.32 -0.70
N LYS A 116 13.72 -23.68 -0.64
CA LYS A 116 14.95 -24.28 -1.20
C LYS A 116 15.31 -25.61 -0.55
N LYS A 117 14.82 -25.86 0.67
CA LYS A 117 15.00 -27.13 1.38
C LYS A 117 13.95 -28.18 1.00
N GLU A 118 12.87 -27.80 0.35
CA GLU A 118 11.74 -28.66 -0.02
C GLU A 118 11.67 -28.84 -1.54
N LYS A 119 12.67 -29.53 -2.11
CA LYS A 119 12.81 -29.70 -3.57
C LYS A 119 11.60 -30.36 -4.23
N ASP A 120 10.94 -31.29 -3.54
CA ASP A 120 9.77 -31.99 -4.07
C ASP A 120 8.57 -31.04 -4.19
N VAL A 121 8.34 -30.20 -3.17
CA VAL A 121 7.27 -29.18 -3.21
C VAL A 121 7.53 -28.18 -4.32
N LEU A 122 8.79 -27.77 -4.51
CA LEU A 122 9.15 -26.84 -5.59
C LEU A 122 8.94 -27.46 -6.97
N LYS A 123 9.23 -28.76 -7.12
CA LYS A 123 9.00 -29.49 -8.38
C LYS A 123 7.51 -29.55 -8.72
N GLU A 124 6.67 -29.89 -7.75
CA GLU A 124 5.21 -29.93 -7.93
C GLU A 124 4.62 -28.54 -8.21
N LEU A 125 5.15 -27.52 -7.53
CA LEU A 125 4.78 -26.13 -7.81
C LEU A 125 5.10 -25.76 -9.27
N HIS A 126 6.29 -26.07 -9.75
CA HIS A 126 6.69 -25.77 -11.14
C HIS A 126 5.81 -26.50 -12.14
N ARG A 127 5.47 -27.78 -11.89
CA ARG A 127 4.54 -28.53 -12.72
C ARG A 127 3.16 -27.86 -12.76
N PHE A 128 2.62 -27.49 -11.59
CA PHE A 128 1.34 -26.78 -11.50
C PHE A 128 1.35 -25.44 -12.28
N LEU A 129 2.43 -24.68 -12.19
CA LEU A 129 2.56 -23.42 -12.92
C LEU A 129 2.59 -23.66 -14.44
N GLU A 130 3.28 -24.72 -14.91
CA GLU A 130 3.33 -25.11 -16.34
C GLU A 130 1.97 -25.54 -16.87
N GLU A 131 1.19 -26.27 -16.06
CA GLU A 131 -0.15 -26.75 -16.45
C GLU A 131 -1.22 -25.65 -16.42
N THR A 132 -1.00 -24.58 -15.63
CA THR A 132 -2.06 -23.60 -15.30
C THR A 132 -1.86 -22.24 -15.97
N LEU A 133 -0.60 -21.82 -16.18
CA LEU A 133 -0.30 -20.48 -16.66
C LEU A 133 0.15 -20.44 -18.11
N THR A 134 -0.22 -19.38 -18.80
CA THR A 134 0.23 -19.13 -20.19
C THR A 134 1.72 -18.77 -20.24
N GLU A 135 2.22 -18.08 -19.21
CA GLU A 135 3.62 -17.68 -19.09
C GLU A 135 4.24 -18.14 -17.77
N PRO A 136 4.45 -19.45 -17.56
CA PRO A 136 4.92 -20.02 -16.28
C PRO A 136 6.31 -19.53 -15.90
N GLU A 137 7.16 -19.21 -16.86
CA GLU A 137 8.54 -18.78 -16.67
C GLU A 137 8.68 -17.50 -15.84
N VAL A 138 7.67 -16.63 -15.88
CA VAL A 138 7.63 -15.41 -15.06
C VAL A 138 7.67 -15.74 -13.57
N LEU A 139 6.93 -16.76 -13.15
CA LEU A 139 6.91 -17.23 -11.76
C LEU A 139 8.01 -18.24 -11.45
N LYS A 140 8.32 -19.15 -12.35
CA LYS A 140 9.39 -20.15 -12.13
C LYS A 140 10.76 -19.53 -11.85
N LYS A 141 11.07 -18.39 -12.43
CA LYS A 141 12.32 -17.63 -12.18
C LYS A 141 12.37 -16.97 -10.81
N ARG A 142 11.25 -16.85 -10.13
CA ARG A 142 11.17 -16.26 -8.80
C ARG A 142 11.76 -17.17 -7.76
N LYS A 143 12.38 -16.59 -6.72
CA LYS A 143 13.05 -17.30 -5.62
C LYS A 143 12.38 -17.06 -4.27
N GLU A 144 11.44 -16.14 -4.25
CA GLU A 144 10.79 -15.62 -3.04
C GLU A 144 9.55 -16.44 -2.64
N TYR A 145 9.57 -17.73 -2.90
CA TYR A 145 8.50 -18.61 -2.46
C TYR A 145 8.61 -18.93 -0.97
N LEU A 146 7.45 -19.04 -0.34
CA LEU A 146 7.28 -19.24 1.08
C LEU A 146 6.23 -20.29 1.36
N ARG A 147 6.57 -21.29 2.19
CA ARG A 147 5.59 -22.19 2.75
C ARG A 147 5.20 -21.74 4.17
N PHE A 148 3.92 -21.61 4.42
CA PHE A 148 3.34 -21.29 5.71
C PHE A 148 2.27 -22.35 6.04
N GLY A 149 2.62 -23.32 6.86
CA GLY A 149 1.82 -24.54 7.03
C GLY A 149 1.73 -25.33 5.72
N ASP A 150 0.52 -25.58 5.25
CA ASP A 150 0.25 -26.22 3.97
C ASP A 150 0.02 -25.21 2.83
N GLN A 151 0.13 -23.92 3.09
CA GLN A 151 -0.08 -22.86 2.12
C GLN A 151 1.23 -22.43 1.47
N LEU A 152 1.20 -22.21 0.16
CA LEU A 152 2.32 -21.65 -0.61
C LEU A 152 2.04 -20.20 -0.98
N TYR A 153 3.03 -19.35 -0.75
CA TYR A 153 2.97 -17.93 -1.06
C TYR A 153 4.16 -17.51 -1.90
N LEU A 154 3.93 -16.51 -2.76
CA LEU A 154 4.99 -15.75 -3.42
C LEU A 154 5.11 -14.41 -2.70
N LEU A 155 6.32 -14.10 -2.23
CA LEU A 155 6.63 -12.85 -1.55
C LEU A 155 7.07 -11.77 -2.54
N PRO A 156 6.86 -10.49 -2.23
CA PRO A 156 7.52 -9.40 -2.94
C PRO A 156 9.05 -9.53 -2.86
N PRO A 157 9.80 -9.14 -3.91
CA PRO A 157 11.26 -9.20 -3.88
C PRO A 157 11.88 -8.38 -2.75
N GLN A 158 11.15 -7.36 -2.31
CA GLN A 158 11.57 -6.42 -1.28
C GLN A 158 10.81 -6.59 0.04
N MET A 159 10.41 -7.84 0.36
CA MET A 159 9.71 -8.13 1.60
C MET A 159 10.54 -7.73 2.82
N VAL A 160 9.91 -7.04 3.75
CA VAL A 160 10.48 -6.72 5.06
C VAL A 160 10.49 -7.95 5.97
N SER A 161 11.28 -7.90 7.07
CA SER A 161 11.28 -8.98 8.06
C SER A 161 9.90 -9.12 8.71
N LEU A 162 9.39 -10.35 8.74
CA LEU A 162 8.12 -10.70 9.39
C LEU A 162 8.31 -11.11 10.86
N LYS A 163 9.55 -11.05 11.36
CA LYS A 163 9.87 -11.47 12.73
C LYS A 163 9.11 -10.64 13.76
N GLY A 164 8.44 -11.32 14.69
CA GLY A 164 7.66 -10.66 15.75
C GLY A 164 6.27 -10.20 15.35
N LEU A 165 5.87 -10.38 14.08
CA LEU A 165 4.54 -10.04 13.60
C LEU A 165 3.61 -11.25 13.61
N LYS A 166 2.32 -11.02 13.93
CA LYS A 166 1.26 -12.00 13.67
C LYS A 166 0.86 -11.88 12.19
N VAL A 167 1.42 -12.76 11.37
CA VAL A 167 1.20 -12.73 9.92
C VAL A 167 0.00 -13.59 9.56
N LEU A 168 -0.99 -13.02 8.89
CA LEU A 168 -2.15 -13.74 8.36
C LEU A 168 -1.92 -14.22 6.94
N ARG A 169 -1.35 -13.36 6.09
CA ARG A 169 -0.98 -13.65 4.70
C ARG A 169 0.35 -12.97 4.38
N PRO A 170 1.42 -13.74 4.19
CA PRO A 170 2.74 -13.15 3.97
C PRO A 170 2.97 -12.63 2.54
N GLY A 171 2.10 -12.97 1.60
CA GLY A 171 2.23 -12.57 0.20
C GLY A 171 1.08 -13.08 -0.67
N LEU A 172 1.34 -13.21 -1.98
CA LEU A 172 0.37 -13.77 -2.93
C LEU A 172 0.22 -15.28 -2.67
N HIS A 173 -0.99 -15.71 -2.33
CA HIS A 173 -1.30 -17.14 -2.17
C HIS A 173 -1.30 -17.83 -3.55
N ILE A 174 -0.42 -18.81 -3.73
CA ILE A 174 -0.27 -19.55 -4.98
C ILE A 174 -1.07 -20.85 -4.95
N GLY A 175 -1.10 -21.53 -3.81
CA GLY A 175 -1.81 -22.78 -3.70
C GLY A 175 -1.66 -23.43 -2.33
N THR A 176 -2.31 -24.59 -2.18
CA THR A 176 -2.29 -25.38 -0.96
C THR A 176 -1.74 -26.77 -1.26
N ILE A 177 -0.77 -27.22 -0.49
CA ILE A 177 -0.21 -28.57 -0.58
C ILE A 177 -1.20 -29.55 0.03
N LYS A 178 -1.75 -30.46 -0.79
CA LYS A 178 -2.56 -31.57 -0.31
C LYS A 178 -1.68 -32.81 -0.23
N LYS A 179 -1.62 -33.48 0.91
CA LYS A 179 -1.04 -34.81 1.00
C LYS A 179 -1.97 -35.76 0.26
N ASN A 180 -1.47 -36.42 -0.77
CA ASN A 180 -2.18 -37.57 -1.35
C ASN A 180 -2.36 -38.60 -0.25
N ARG A 181 -3.60 -38.96 0.04
CA ARG A 181 -3.96 -40.10 0.88
C ARG A 181 -3.98 -41.35 0.03
#